data_760d1e45a7caaaa6c8ad6a3945136c10
#
_entry.id   760d1e45a7caaaa6c8ad6a3945136c10
#
_cell.length_a   1.000
_cell.length_b   1.000
_cell.length_c   1.000
_cell.angle_alpha   90.00
_cell.angle_beta   90.00
_cell.angle_gamma   90.00
#
_symmetry.space_group_name_H-M   'P 1'
#
loop_
_entity.id
_entity.type
_entity.pdbx_description
1 polymer ?
#
loop_
_entity_poly.entity_id
_entity_poly.type
_entity_poly.pdbx_seq_one_letter_code
_entity_poly.pdbx_strand_id
1 'polypeptide(L)'
;MKCGGGCHDGLVAPSEDPEEHVAPAAQRVRAGTLLLANTDLFEPTFRRSVIYIVEHNDGGTLGVVLNRASETPVYNVLPQWATLTIKPKTMFIGGPVKRDSALCLATLRAGVDPEGIVGLRHVDGRVVMVDLDADPDSIAPVVEGVRIFAGYSGWTIGQLEGEIDRDDWIVLSALPSDVLIGPKTDLWGQVLRRQPLPLSLRATHPIDTSRN
;
A
#
# COMPACT_ATOMS: atom_id res chain seq x y z
N MET A 1 -15.64 -35.79 75.69
CA MET A 1 -15.07 -34.46 76.01
C MET A 1 -14.40 -34.02 74.77
N LYS A 2 -15.03 -33.07 73.98
CA LYS A 2 -14.66 -31.68 73.68
C LYS A 2 -13.20 -31.63 73.19
N CYS A 3 -12.85 -31.06 72.06
CA CYS A 3 -13.26 -29.90 71.25
C CYS A 3 -12.51 -29.97 69.95
N GLY A 4 -12.91 -29.56 68.86
CA GLY A 4 -13.19 -28.25 68.39
C GLY A 4 -12.10 -27.93 67.35
N GLY A 5 -12.33 -27.87 66.10
CA GLY A 5 -12.87 -26.85 65.30
C GLY A 5 -11.74 -25.98 64.76
N GLY A 6 -11.63 -25.83 63.53
CA GLY A 6 -10.76 -24.89 62.88
C GLY A 6 -10.71 -25.10 61.38
N CYS A 7 -11.79 -24.74 60.69
CA CYS A 7 -11.78 -24.49 59.25
C CYS A 7 -10.98 -23.21 58.99
N HIS A 8 -9.92 -23.29 58.19
CA HIS A 8 -9.35 -22.14 57.52
C HIS A 8 -9.76 -22.23 56.04
N ASP A 9 -10.76 -21.45 55.72
CA ASP A 9 -11.07 -21.07 54.35
C ASP A 9 -9.89 -20.24 53.80
N GLY A 10 -9.09 -20.89 52.94
CA GLY A 10 -8.13 -20.19 52.11
C GLY A 10 -8.84 -19.69 50.83
N LEU A 11 -9.19 -18.43 50.81
CA LEU A 11 -9.55 -17.77 49.53
C LEU A 11 -8.33 -17.85 48.61
N VAL A 12 -8.43 -18.70 47.61
CA VAL A 12 -7.54 -18.66 46.43
C VAL A 12 -8.07 -17.53 45.57
N ALA A 13 -7.30 -16.44 45.47
CA ALA A 13 -7.53 -15.37 44.47
C ALA A 13 -7.43 -15.98 43.05
N PRO A 14 -8.28 -15.58 42.09
CA PRO A 14 -8.12 -16.02 40.74
C PRO A 14 -6.81 -15.44 40.21
N SER A 15 -5.96 -16.29 39.67
CA SER A 15 -4.78 -15.93 38.91
C SER A 15 -5.26 -15.19 37.65
N GLU A 16 -5.01 -13.89 37.58
CA GLU A 16 -5.13 -13.13 36.34
C GLU A 16 -4.12 -13.73 35.36
N ASP A 17 -4.61 -14.47 34.38
CA ASP A 17 -3.82 -14.86 33.21
C ASP A 17 -3.36 -13.57 32.51
N PRO A 18 -2.06 -13.42 32.18
CA PRO A 18 -1.61 -12.29 31.42
C PRO A 18 -2.32 -12.32 30.06
N GLU A 19 -3.09 -11.27 29.76
CA GLU A 19 -3.71 -11.07 28.46
C GLU A 19 -2.63 -11.30 27.39
N GLU A 20 -2.76 -12.38 26.68
CA GLU A 20 -1.94 -12.72 25.53
C GLU A 20 -2.12 -11.60 24.51
N HIS A 21 -1.15 -10.75 24.42
CA HIS A 21 -1.11 -9.64 23.47
C HIS A 21 -1.00 -10.27 22.08
N VAL A 22 -2.16 -10.62 21.48
CA VAL A 22 -2.23 -11.10 20.11
C VAL A 22 -1.77 -9.97 19.22
N ALA A 23 -0.51 -10.04 18.80
CA ALA A 23 0.00 -9.16 17.76
C ALA A 23 -0.94 -9.25 16.54
N PRO A 24 -1.33 -8.11 15.92
CA PRO A 24 -2.19 -8.15 14.75
C PRO A 24 -1.55 -9.07 13.70
N ALA A 25 -2.32 -10.07 13.24
CA ALA A 25 -1.86 -11.04 12.26
C ALA A 25 -1.22 -10.31 11.09
N ALA A 26 0.06 -10.58 10.84
CA ALA A 26 0.80 -9.99 9.74
C ALA A 26 0.00 -10.19 8.45
N GLN A 27 -0.39 -9.11 7.81
CA GLN A 27 -1.20 -9.17 6.60
C GLN A 27 -0.35 -9.82 5.51
N ARG A 28 -0.89 -10.85 4.84
CA ARG A 28 -0.18 -11.52 3.75
C ARG A 28 -0.11 -10.60 2.53
N VAL A 29 1.02 -10.64 1.83
CA VAL A 29 1.17 -9.96 0.55
C VAL A 29 0.20 -10.56 -0.46
N ARG A 30 -0.53 -9.72 -1.17
CA ARG A 30 -1.39 -10.06 -2.31
C ARG A 30 -1.58 -8.81 -3.18
N ALA A 31 -2.10 -8.98 -4.37
CA ALA A 31 -2.58 -7.84 -5.14
C ALA A 31 -3.55 -7.00 -4.31
N GLY A 32 -3.44 -5.69 -4.38
CA GLY A 32 -4.26 -4.75 -3.59
C GLY A 32 -3.74 -4.45 -2.19
N THR A 33 -2.57 -4.96 -1.78
CA THR A 33 -1.92 -4.55 -0.52
C THR A 33 -0.91 -3.43 -0.74
N LEU A 34 -0.57 -2.71 0.34
CA LEU A 34 0.50 -1.74 0.37
C LEU A 34 1.73 -2.34 1.05
N LEU A 35 2.91 -2.03 0.49
CA LEU A 35 4.16 -2.13 1.19
C LEU A 35 4.60 -0.72 1.60
N LEU A 36 4.71 -0.49 2.89
CA LEU A 36 5.29 0.74 3.42
C LEU A 36 6.75 0.48 3.78
N ALA A 37 7.64 1.32 3.25
CA ALA A 37 9.02 1.33 3.70
C ALA A 37 9.08 1.58 5.20
N ASN A 38 9.76 0.70 5.94
CA ASN A 38 9.94 0.89 7.38
C ASN A 38 10.85 2.11 7.66
N THR A 39 10.82 2.61 8.88
CA THR A 39 11.60 3.78 9.33
C THR A 39 13.09 3.61 9.12
N ASP A 40 13.58 2.37 9.20
CA ASP A 40 15.00 2.00 9.11
C ASP A 40 15.43 1.63 7.67
N LEU A 41 14.53 1.67 6.70
CA LEU A 41 14.87 1.51 5.29
C LEU A 41 15.39 2.83 4.72
N PHE A 42 16.73 3.00 4.75
CA PHE A 42 17.42 4.24 4.31
C PHE A 42 17.78 4.26 2.83
N GLU A 43 17.53 3.19 2.09
CA GLU A 43 17.83 3.14 0.66
C GLU A 43 17.06 4.28 -0.06
N PRO A 44 17.77 5.19 -0.79
CA PRO A 44 17.16 6.42 -1.32
C PRO A 44 15.98 6.17 -2.26
N THR A 45 15.99 5.06 -2.98
CA THR A 45 14.93 4.68 -3.93
C THR A 45 13.62 4.36 -3.20
N PHE A 46 13.70 3.80 -1.98
CA PHE A 46 12.53 3.30 -1.27
C PHE A 46 12.22 3.98 0.07
N ARG A 47 13.13 4.83 0.56
CA ARG A 47 12.88 5.55 1.82
C ARG A 47 11.52 6.24 1.82
N ARG A 48 10.66 5.95 2.84
CA ARG A 48 9.28 6.45 2.96
C ARG A 48 8.41 6.21 1.72
N SER A 49 8.72 5.21 0.93
CA SER A 49 7.85 4.84 -0.19
C SER A 49 6.61 4.10 0.29
N VAL A 50 5.54 4.26 -0.47
CA VAL A 50 4.32 3.48 -0.37
C VAL A 50 4.14 2.80 -1.71
N ILE A 51 4.24 1.48 -1.73
CA ILE A 51 4.14 0.68 -2.95
C ILE A 51 2.79 -0.04 -2.94
N TYR A 52 2.03 0.09 -4.01
CA TYR A 52 0.81 -0.67 -4.24
C TYR A 52 1.16 -1.94 -5.01
N ILE A 53 0.79 -3.09 -4.46
CA ILE A 53 1.02 -4.38 -5.13
C ILE A 53 -0.05 -4.59 -6.19
N VAL A 54 0.39 -4.66 -7.44
CA VAL A 54 -0.47 -4.87 -8.61
C VAL A 54 -0.63 -6.35 -8.90
N GLU A 55 0.44 -7.12 -8.67
CA GLU A 55 0.46 -8.56 -8.93
C GLU A 55 1.39 -9.27 -7.94
N HIS A 56 0.94 -10.42 -7.46
CA HIS A 56 1.71 -11.31 -6.59
C HIS A 56 1.29 -12.75 -6.88
N ASN A 57 2.23 -13.53 -7.42
CA ASN A 57 1.99 -14.91 -7.85
C ASN A 57 3.30 -15.71 -7.83
N ASP A 58 3.25 -16.95 -8.32
CA ASP A 58 4.41 -17.85 -8.41
C ASP A 58 5.53 -17.34 -9.35
N GLY A 59 5.29 -16.29 -10.13
CA GLY A 59 6.30 -15.60 -10.95
C GLY A 59 7.04 -14.48 -10.22
N GLY A 60 6.58 -14.10 -9.04
CA GLY A 60 7.11 -13.00 -8.25
C GLY A 60 6.08 -11.92 -7.91
N THR A 61 6.56 -10.75 -7.52
CA THR A 61 5.72 -9.63 -7.10
C THR A 61 6.04 -8.39 -7.94
N LEU A 62 4.97 -7.69 -8.35
CA LEU A 62 5.05 -6.42 -9.06
C LEU A 62 4.23 -5.37 -8.32
N GLY A 63 4.80 -4.19 -8.12
CA GLY A 63 4.13 -3.05 -7.51
C GLY A 63 4.60 -1.72 -8.08
N VAL A 64 3.87 -0.65 -7.74
CA VAL A 64 4.22 0.72 -8.14
C VAL A 64 4.27 1.66 -6.93
N VAL A 65 5.29 2.52 -6.91
CA VAL A 65 5.44 3.55 -5.86
C VAL A 65 4.42 4.65 -6.09
N LEU A 66 3.50 4.82 -5.13
CA LEU A 66 2.37 5.75 -5.24
C LEU A 66 2.74 7.22 -4.95
N ASN A 67 3.78 7.48 -4.18
CA ASN A 67 4.06 8.80 -3.62
C ASN A 67 5.30 9.50 -4.22
N ARG A 68 5.72 9.10 -5.43
CA ARG A 68 6.83 9.74 -6.15
C ARG A 68 6.37 10.33 -7.48
N ALA A 69 5.95 11.58 -7.46
CA ALA A 69 5.67 12.33 -8.68
C ALA A 69 6.98 12.69 -9.39
N SER A 70 6.98 12.62 -10.72
CA SER A 70 8.03 13.18 -11.56
C SER A 70 7.68 14.61 -12.00
N GLU A 71 8.63 15.29 -12.62
CA GLU A 71 8.41 16.60 -13.26
C GLU A 71 7.84 16.49 -14.68
N THR A 72 7.75 15.27 -15.23
CA THR A 72 7.31 15.04 -16.61
C THR A 72 5.78 15.05 -16.69
N PRO A 73 5.17 16.03 -17.41
CA PRO A 73 3.74 16.04 -17.62
C PRO A 73 3.29 14.83 -18.44
N VAL A 74 2.15 14.23 -18.07
CA VAL A 74 1.55 13.12 -18.84
C VAL A 74 1.30 13.54 -20.29
N TYR A 75 0.88 14.78 -20.52
CA TYR A 75 0.63 15.31 -21.86
C TYR A 75 1.84 15.17 -22.82
N ASN A 76 3.06 15.23 -22.30
CA ASN A 76 4.27 15.15 -23.12
C ASN A 76 4.60 13.72 -23.57
N VAL A 77 4.06 12.71 -22.88
CA VAL A 77 4.36 11.28 -23.14
C VAL A 77 3.14 10.55 -23.70
N LEU A 78 1.98 10.79 -23.11
CA LEU A 78 0.72 10.13 -23.42
C LEU A 78 -0.41 11.18 -23.47
N PRO A 79 -0.41 12.08 -24.48
CA PRO A 79 -1.34 13.20 -24.55
C PRO A 79 -2.82 12.79 -24.50
N GLN A 80 -3.17 11.64 -25.07
CA GLN A 80 -4.54 11.13 -25.08
C GLN A 80 -5.08 10.81 -23.66
N TRP A 81 -4.19 10.50 -22.69
CA TRP A 81 -4.55 10.19 -21.30
C TRP A 81 -4.53 11.40 -20.38
N ALA A 82 -4.04 12.55 -20.85
CA ALA A 82 -3.83 13.73 -20.01
C ALA A 82 -5.13 14.30 -19.40
N THR A 83 -6.27 14.14 -20.08
CA THR A 83 -7.58 14.61 -19.58
C THR A 83 -8.06 13.79 -18.40
N LEU A 84 -7.87 12.47 -18.43
CA LEU A 84 -8.28 11.53 -17.39
C LEU A 84 -7.30 11.49 -16.22
N THR A 85 -6.04 11.95 -16.43
CA THR A 85 -5.04 11.97 -15.37
C THR A 85 -5.43 12.97 -14.29
N ILE A 86 -5.47 12.50 -13.04
CA ILE A 86 -5.76 13.36 -11.89
C ILE A 86 -4.55 14.26 -11.56
N LYS A 87 -4.83 15.32 -10.80
CA LYS A 87 -3.77 16.26 -10.36
C LYS A 87 -2.78 15.60 -9.37
N PRO A 88 -1.48 15.89 -9.48
CA PRO A 88 -0.85 16.62 -10.59
C PRO A 88 -0.86 15.77 -11.86
N LYS A 89 -1.05 16.39 -13.00
CA LYS A 89 -1.09 15.71 -14.30
C LYS A 89 0.32 15.37 -14.79
N THR A 90 1.12 14.76 -13.93
CA THR A 90 2.48 14.30 -14.22
C THR A 90 2.58 12.79 -14.15
N MET A 91 3.60 12.24 -14.78
CA MET A 91 4.00 10.86 -14.59
C MET A 91 4.45 10.65 -13.13
N PHE A 92 4.28 9.47 -12.60
CA PHE A 92 4.84 9.06 -11.32
C PHE A 92 5.97 8.06 -11.55
N ILE A 93 6.96 8.03 -10.67
CA ILE A 93 8.05 7.05 -10.73
C ILE A 93 7.58 5.80 -9.99
N GLY A 94 7.18 4.77 -10.74
CA GLY A 94 6.64 3.53 -10.17
C GLY A 94 7.70 2.59 -9.58
N GLY A 95 8.97 2.76 -9.97
CA GLY A 95 10.09 1.98 -9.47
C GLY A 95 11.29 1.98 -10.39
N PRO A 96 12.34 1.20 -10.04
CA PRO A 96 13.60 1.19 -10.78
C PRO A 96 13.57 0.32 -12.04
N VAL A 97 12.59 -0.60 -12.16
CA VAL A 97 12.55 -1.60 -13.24
C VAL A 97 11.82 -1.03 -14.46
N LYS A 98 12.37 -1.22 -15.65
CA LYS A 98 11.78 -0.81 -16.95
C LYS A 98 11.23 0.61 -16.94
N ARG A 99 12.05 1.59 -16.67
CA ARG A 99 11.65 3.02 -16.60
C ARG A 99 11.16 3.61 -17.92
N ASP A 100 11.39 2.93 -19.01
CA ASP A 100 10.90 3.20 -20.36
C ASP A 100 9.50 2.63 -20.64
N SER A 101 8.97 1.83 -19.73
CA SER A 101 7.61 1.30 -19.77
C SER A 101 6.69 2.06 -18.85
N ALA A 102 5.41 2.17 -19.23
CA ALA A 102 4.38 2.81 -18.42
C ALA A 102 3.35 1.78 -17.92
N LEU A 103 2.95 1.95 -16.65
CA LEU A 103 1.81 1.27 -16.04
C LEU A 103 0.75 2.31 -15.70
N CYS A 104 -0.52 1.97 -15.88
CA CYS A 104 -1.63 2.84 -15.55
C CYS A 104 -2.56 2.16 -14.54
N LEU A 105 -2.82 2.84 -13.42
CA LEU A 105 -3.85 2.44 -12.47
C LEU A 105 -4.99 3.44 -12.49
N ALA A 106 -6.20 2.93 -12.29
CA ALA A 106 -7.40 3.74 -12.13
C ALA A 106 -8.22 3.24 -10.94
N THR A 107 -9.07 4.14 -10.43
CA THR A 107 -10.12 3.78 -9.49
C THR A 107 -11.45 3.85 -10.20
N LEU A 108 -12.20 2.76 -10.17
CA LEU A 108 -13.55 2.69 -10.72
C LEU A 108 -14.51 3.58 -9.96
N ARG A 109 -15.49 4.14 -10.66
CA ARG A 109 -16.64 4.79 -10.02
C ARG A 109 -17.42 3.79 -9.18
N ALA A 110 -18.09 4.28 -8.16
CA ALA A 110 -18.93 3.42 -7.30
C ALA A 110 -20.01 2.70 -8.13
N GLY A 111 -20.16 1.40 -7.90
CA GLY A 111 -21.16 0.57 -8.57
C GLY A 111 -20.78 0.07 -9.97
N VAL A 112 -19.58 0.40 -10.45
CA VAL A 112 -19.07 -0.15 -11.72
C VAL A 112 -18.42 -1.50 -11.48
N ASP A 113 -18.83 -2.50 -12.26
CA ASP A 113 -18.17 -3.81 -12.35
C ASP A 113 -17.15 -3.76 -13.50
N PRO A 114 -15.87 -4.06 -13.26
CA PRO A 114 -14.85 -4.08 -14.30
C PRO A 114 -14.98 -5.26 -15.26
N GLU A 115 -15.77 -6.27 -14.93
CA GLU A 115 -15.88 -7.49 -15.76
C GLU A 115 -16.42 -7.17 -17.14
N GLY A 116 -15.71 -7.64 -18.17
CA GLY A 116 -16.10 -7.43 -19.57
C GLY A 116 -15.77 -6.04 -20.14
N ILE A 117 -15.20 -5.11 -19.38
CA ILE A 117 -14.75 -3.82 -19.91
C ILE A 117 -13.39 -3.99 -20.56
N VAL A 118 -13.36 -3.82 -21.90
CA VAL A 118 -12.10 -3.91 -22.67
C VAL A 118 -11.12 -2.84 -22.22
N GLY A 119 -9.86 -3.24 -22.04
CA GLY A 119 -8.78 -2.33 -21.59
C GLY A 119 -8.67 -2.19 -20.08
N LEU A 120 -9.52 -2.88 -19.28
CA LEU A 120 -9.41 -2.93 -17.82
C LEU A 120 -9.04 -4.33 -17.34
N ARG A 121 -8.12 -4.40 -16.39
CA ARG A 121 -7.80 -5.62 -15.64
C ARG A 121 -7.99 -5.34 -14.15
N HIS A 122 -8.89 -6.07 -13.51
CA HIS A 122 -9.15 -5.94 -12.08
C HIS A 122 -7.88 -6.28 -11.27
N VAL A 123 -7.63 -5.49 -10.22
CA VAL A 123 -6.53 -5.72 -9.26
C VAL A 123 -7.10 -6.07 -7.89
N ASP A 124 -7.79 -5.13 -7.25
CA ASP A 124 -8.47 -5.34 -5.96
C ASP A 124 -9.53 -4.26 -5.72
N GLY A 125 -10.69 -4.65 -5.21
CA GLY A 125 -11.77 -3.72 -4.90
C GLY A 125 -12.16 -2.87 -6.11
N ARG A 126 -11.99 -1.55 -6.03
CA ARG A 126 -12.25 -0.62 -7.15
C ARG A 126 -10.99 -0.24 -7.94
N VAL A 127 -9.85 -0.82 -7.63
CA VAL A 127 -8.60 -0.53 -8.35
C VAL A 127 -8.45 -1.49 -9.53
N VAL A 128 -8.17 -0.90 -10.67
CA VAL A 128 -7.93 -1.61 -11.94
C VAL A 128 -6.63 -1.15 -12.58
N MET A 129 -5.97 -2.04 -13.30
CA MET A 129 -4.99 -1.67 -14.33
C MET A 129 -5.70 -1.27 -15.61
N VAL A 130 -5.19 -0.24 -16.25
CA VAL A 130 -5.68 0.27 -17.53
C VAL A 130 -4.66 -0.04 -18.61
N ASP A 131 -5.11 -0.65 -19.68
CA ASP A 131 -4.33 -0.79 -20.90
C ASP A 131 -4.19 0.57 -21.59
N LEU A 132 -2.97 1.08 -21.73
CA LEU A 132 -2.70 2.38 -22.33
C LEU A 132 -2.91 2.42 -23.85
N ASP A 133 -3.06 1.25 -24.50
CA ASP A 133 -3.43 1.11 -25.91
C ASP A 133 -4.95 1.16 -26.11
N ALA A 134 -5.74 1.11 -25.03
CA ALA A 134 -7.19 1.28 -25.09
C ALA A 134 -7.59 2.73 -25.39
N ASP A 135 -8.81 2.91 -25.91
CA ASP A 135 -9.38 4.24 -26.14
C ASP A 135 -9.76 4.90 -24.81
N PRO A 136 -9.13 6.04 -24.45
CA PRO A 136 -9.44 6.76 -23.22
C PRO A 136 -10.92 7.18 -23.10
N ASP A 137 -11.59 7.48 -24.21
CA ASP A 137 -13.00 7.89 -24.21
C ASP A 137 -13.93 6.73 -23.79
N SER A 138 -13.51 5.48 -24.05
CA SER A 138 -14.23 4.30 -23.56
C SER A 138 -14.04 4.05 -22.06
N ILE A 139 -12.91 4.47 -21.48
CA ILE A 139 -12.55 4.30 -20.08
C ILE A 139 -13.09 5.43 -19.20
N ALA A 140 -13.16 6.66 -19.75
CA ALA A 140 -13.56 7.87 -19.01
C ALA A 140 -14.88 7.75 -18.23
N PRO A 141 -15.96 7.13 -18.77
CA PRO A 141 -17.22 7.04 -18.06
C PRO A 141 -17.18 6.18 -16.80
N VAL A 142 -16.26 5.20 -16.74
CA VAL A 142 -16.25 4.15 -15.71
C VAL A 142 -15.22 4.39 -14.61
N VAL A 143 -14.27 5.32 -14.79
CA VAL A 143 -13.24 5.63 -13.79
C VAL A 143 -13.42 7.00 -13.14
N GLU A 144 -12.92 7.15 -11.90
CA GLU A 144 -12.82 8.45 -11.22
C GLU A 144 -11.64 9.26 -11.78
N GLY A 145 -10.60 8.56 -12.25
CA GLY A 145 -9.41 9.11 -12.84
C GLY A 145 -8.32 8.06 -12.93
N VAL A 146 -7.22 8.44 -13.60
CA VAL A 146 -6.07 7.55 -13.79
C VAL A 146 -4.81 8.17 -13.22
N ARG A 147 -3.85 7.30 -12.89
CA ARG A 147 -2.46 7.64 -12.55
C ARG A 147 -1.51 6.76 -13.33
N ILE A 148 -0.52 7.40 -13.97
CA ILE A 148 0.42 6.72 -14.85
C ILE A 148 1.81 6.74 -14.22
N PHE A 149 2.43 5.57 -14.22
CA PHE A 149 3.72 5.31 -13.57
C PHE A 149 4.76 4.94 -14.63
N ALA A 150 5.92 5.57 -14.57
CA ALA A 150 7.09 5.17 -15.34
C ALA A 150 7.86 4.11 -14.53
N GLY A 151 8.01 2.92 -15.12
CA GLY A 151 8.62 1.79 -14.46
C GLY A 151 7.80 1.21 -13.32
N TYR A 152 8.35 0.20 -12.67
CA TYR A 152 7.73 -0.50 -11.55
C TYR A 152 8.78 -1.02 -10.56
N SER A 153 8.34 -1.48 -9.40
CA SER A 153 9.12 -2.23 -8.42
C SER A 153 8.80 -3.72 -8.60
N GLY A 154 9.83 -4.54 -8.66
CA GLY A 154 9.68 -5.98 -8.88
C GLY A 154 10.53 -6.78 -7.92
N TRP A 155 10.00 -7.90 -7.46
CA TRP A 155 10.67 -8.87 -6.61
C TRP A 155 10.56 -10.26 -7.24
N THR A 156 11.65 -10.99 -7.22
CA THR A 156 11.67 -12.41 -7.56
C THR A 156 11.01 -13.23 -6.44
N ILE A 157 10.72 -14.50 -6.73
CA ILE A 157 10.14 -15.44 -5.74
C ILE A 157 11.00 -15.48 -4.48
N GLY A 158 10.38 -15.32 -3.31
CA GLY A 158 11.04 -15.36 -2.00
C GLY A 158 11.85 -14.10 -1.64
N GLN A 159 12.08 -13.18 -2.59
CA GLN A 159 12.84 -11.96 -2.31
C GLN A 159 12.07 -11.01 -1.41
N LEU A 160 10.79 -10.76 -1.73
CA LEU A 160 9.94 -9.86 -0.94
C LEU A 160 9.72 -10.39 0.47
N GLU A 161 9.48 -11.70 0.61
CA GLU A 161 9.33 -12.38 1.89
C GLU A 161 10.58 -12.19 2.75
N GLY A 162 11.77 -12.38 2.17
CA GLY A 162 13.03 -12.14 2.86
C GLY A 162 13.26 -10.68 3.27
N GLU A 163 12.76 -9.71 2.50
CA GLU A 163 12.79 -8.29 2.86
C GLU A 163 11.80 -7.96 3.97
N ILE A 164 10.62 -8.59 3.99
CA ILE A 164 9.63 -8.47 5.07
C ILE A 164 10.16 -9.08 6.36
N ASP A 165 10.80 -10.25 6.29
CA ASP A 165 11.40 -10.93 7.46
C ASP A 165 12.54 -10.11 8.10
N ARG A 166 13.18 -9.21 7.33
CA ARG A 166 14.17 -8.25 7.83
C ARG A 166 13.57 -6.92 8.29
N ASP A 167 12.23 -6.81 8.36
CA ASP A 167 11.53 -5.58 8.70
C ASP A 167 11.76 -4.41 7.71
N ASP A 168 12.16 -4.67 6.46
CA ASP A 168 12.30 -3.61 5.45
C ASP A 168 10.93 -3.03 5.07
N TRP A 169 9.88 -3.86 5.06
CA TRP A 169 8.53 -3.52 4.64
C TRP A 169 7.47 -3.85 5.68
N ILE A 170 6.48 -2.96 5.80
CA ILE A 170 5.25 -3.18 6.54
C ILE A 170 4.14 -3.45 5.53
N VAL A 171 3.46 -4.61 5.64
CA VAL A 171 2.35 -4.98 4.76
C VAL A 171 1.04 -4.49 5.34
N LEU A 172 0.28 -3.68 4.59
CA LEU A 172 -0.96 -3.05 5.05
C LEU A 172 -2.05 -3.11 3.97
N SER A 173 -3.31 -2.93 4.38
CA SER A 173 -4.43 -2.80 3.45
C SER A 173 -4.39 -1.46 2.72
N ALA A 174 -4.63 -1.50 1.39
CA ALA A 174 -4.86 -0.31 0.61
C ALA A 174 -6.31 0.16 0.70
N LEU A 175 -6.50 1.46 0.51
CA LEU A 175 -7.79 2.03 0.13
C LEU A 175 -7.74 2.41 -1.35
N PRO A 176 -8.84 2.31 -2.10
CA PRO A 176 -8.87 2.72 -3.51
C PRO A 176 -8.41 4.17 -3.72
N SER A 177 -8.68 5.05 -2.76
CA SER A 177 -8.24 6.44 -2.77
C SER A 177 -6.72 6.62 -2.68
N ASP A 178 -5.97 5.66 -2.13
CA ASP A 178 -4.52 5.76 -1.99
C ASP A 178 -3.82 5.85 -3.36
N VAL A 179 -4.37 5.16 -4.36
CA VAL A 179 -3.81 5.16 -5.73
C VAL A 179 -3.88 6.54 -6.38
N LEU A 180 -4.92 7.32 -6.05
CA LEU A 180 -5.17 8.62 -6.66
C LEU A 180 -4.70 9.80 -5.80
N ILE A 181 -4.06 9.55 -4.66
CA ILE A 181 -3.64 10.61 -3.73
C ILE A 181 -2.56 11.52 -4.35
N GLY A 182 -2.66 12.82 -4.13
CA GLY A 182 -1.70 13.80 -4.67
C GLY A 182 -0.38 13.82 -3.88
N PRO A 183 0.75 14.23 -4.52
CA PRO A 183 2.09 14.17 -3.93
C PRO A 183 2.34 15.20 -2.82
N LYS A 184 1.46 16.19 -2.67
CA LYS A 184 1.51 17.14 -1.54
C LYS A 184 1.06 16.51 -0.23
N THR A 185 0.47 15.34 -0.30
CA THR A 185 -0.02 14.58 0.84
C THR A 185 1.07 13.61 1.28
N ASP A 186 1.39 13.62 2.57
CA ASP A 186 2.24 12.58 3.17
C ASP A 186 1.48 11.26 3.23
N LEU A 187 1.44 10.53 2.11
CA LEU A 187 0.73 9.26 2.01
C LEU A 187 1.28 8.23 3.00
N TRP A 188 2.61 8.18 3.16
CA TRP A 188 3.25 7.26 4.10
C TRP A 188 2.75 7.47 5.54
N GLY A 189 2.78 8.72 6.00
CA GLY A 189 2.25 9.07 7.31
C GLY A 189 0.72 8.89 7.43
N GLN A 190 -0.04 9.15 6.36
CA GLN A 190 -1.50 8.90 6.36
C GLN A 190 -1.85 7.42 6.51
N VAL A 191 -1.14 6.55 5.77
CA VAL A 191 -1.36 5.10 5.87
C VAL A 191 -1.06 4.59 7.28
N LEU A 192 0.01 5.09 7.91
CA LEU A 192 0.35 4.73 9.30
C LEU A 192 -0.68 5.25 10.29
N ARG A 193 -1.08 6.53 10.20
CA ARG A 193 -2.03 7.15 11.14
C ARG A 193 -3.38 6.43 11.22
N ARG A 194 -3.78 5.73 10.17
CA ARG A 194 -5.02 4.93 10.18
C ARG A 194 -4.87 3.52 10.76
N GLN A 195 -3.65 3.14 11.18
CA GLN A 195 -3.40 1.84 11.80
C GLN A 195 -3.64 1.89 13.32
N PRO A 196 -3.92 0.74 13.95
CA PRO A 196 -3.96 0.66 15.41
C PRO A 196 -2.58 0.93 16.04
N LEU A 197 -2.57 1.24 17.35
CA LEU A 197 -1.34 1.30 18.14
C LEU A 197 -0.69 -0.10 18.20
N PRO A 198 0.64 -0.17 18.24
CA PRO A 198 1.61 0.94 18.28
C PRO A 198 2.01 1.46 16.89
N LEU A 199 1.53 0.85 15.79
CA LEU A 199 2.02 1.12 14.44
C LEU A 199 1.76 2.58 14.01
N SER A 200 0.63 3.17 14.41
CA SER A 200 0.30 4.58 14.11
C SER A 200 1.31 5.58 14.68
N LEU A 201 2.04 5.24 15.77
CA LEU A 201 3.08 6.10 16.33
C LEU A 201 4.27 6.30 15.39
N ARG A 202 4.54 5.33 14.49
CA ARG A 202 5.61 5.47 13.49
C ARG A 202 5.36 6.64 12.53
N ALA A 203 4.13 7.11 12.38
CA ALA A 203 3.79 8.29 11.58
C ALA A 203 4.44 9.60 12.08
N THR A 204 4.87 9.64 13.34
CA THR A 204 5.56 10.81 13.94
C THR A 204 7.07 10.82 13.68
N HIS A 205 7.62 9.74 13.07
CA HIS A 205 9.03 9.66 12.78
C HIS A 205 9.46 10.77 11.81
N PRO A 206 10.49 11.58 12.15
CA PRO A 206 10.88 12.72 11.33
C PRO A 206 11.35 12.30 9.93
N ILE A 207 11.08 13.16 8.95
CA ILE A 207 11.49 12.95 7.55
C ILE A 207 13.02 13.03 7.43
N ASP A 208 13.64 13.85 8.28
CA ASP A 208 15.07 14.09 8.28
C ASP A 208 15.64 13.85 9.68
N THR A 209 16.37 12.73 9.84
CA THR A 209 17.05 12.39 11.09
C THR A 209 18.36 13.16 11.29
N SER A 210 18.82 13.92 10.29
CA SER A 210 20.05 14.72 10.36
C SER A 210 19.86 16.08 11.03
N ARG A 211 18.63 16.42 11.45
CA ARG A 211 18.27 17.69 12.09
C ARG A 211 18.05 17.60 13.61
N ASN A 212 18.64 16.60 14.28
CA ASN A 212 18.71 16.57 15.73
C ASN A 212 20.12 16.93 16.21
#